data_6b553ebda1e5ca61a9f8f0cad7c01fd9
#
_entry.id   6b553ebda1e5ca61a9f8f0cad7c01fd9
#
_cell.length_a   1.000
_cell.length_b   1.000
_cell.length_c   1.000
_cell.angle_alpha   90.00
_cell.angle_beta   90.00
_cell.angle_gamma   90.00
#
_symmetry.space_group_name_H-M   'P 1'
#
loop_
_entity.id
_entity.type
_entity.pdbx_description
1 polymer ?
#
loop_
_entity_poly.entity_id
_entity_poly.type
_entity_poly.pdbx_seq_one_letter_code
_entity_poly.pdbx_strand_id
1 'polypeptide(L)'
;MPVAGNFRLFAVHVARTELLTPGMLRVTLAGEALDGFVNGGCDQRIKLLLPLPGQEEPVLPESGVDDGGWYAAWQRLPDRWRPVMRTYTVRAQRREAREIDVDVALHLAPGGGALREGPASRWARGARPGDRIGVVGPAVPNAGGVEFRLPDGAGHLLLAGDETALPAVGCILESLPAGLPVQVHLRVADPADRQSLPTAADATVHWLHRGGPELVESVAAAALPAGRGYAWIAGEAAQVRALRRHLVGERGMAREDVEFMGYWRRGRSESDPAAESEEVGPGQRVGS
;
A
#
# COMPACT_ATOMS: atom_id res chain seq x y z
N MET A 1 7.31 12.70 10.78
CA MET A 1 8.12 11.53 11.18
C MET A 1 7.30 10.71 12.15
N PRO A 2 7.11 9.39 11.97
CA PRO A 2 6.59 8.59 13.06
C PRO A 2 7.55 8.78 14.25
N VAL A 3 6.99 8.97 15.43
CA VAL A 3 7.78 9.05 16.67
C VAL A 3 8.61 7.77 16.76
N ALA A 4 9.92 7.89 16.95
CA ALA A 4 10.81 6.74 17.16
C ALA A 4 10.19 5.84 18.25
N GLY A 5 10.03 4.55 17.98
CA GLY A 5 9.43 3.60 18.93
C GLY A 5 8.01 3.08 18.57
N ASN A 6 7.25 3.76 17.71
CA ASN A 6 5.90 3.32 17.36
C ASN A 6 5.85 2.16 16.34
N PHE A 7 6.92 1.98 15.56
CA PHE A 7 7.10 0.89 14.60
C PHE A 7 8.19 -0.04 15.08
N ARG A 8 7.94 -1.34 15.00
CA ARG A 8 8.89 -2.40 15.36
C ARG A 8 9.16 -3.33 14.20
N LEU A 9 10.28 -4.04 14.30
CA LEU A 9 10.61 -5.17 13.44
C LEU A 9 10.00 -6.45 14.05
N PHE A 10 9.22 -7.16 13.24
CA PHE A 10 8.61 -8.44 13.56
C PHE A 10 9.24 -9.50 12.66
N ALA A 11 9.89 -10.51 13.23
CA ALA A 11 10.33 -11.67 12.51
C ALA A 11 9.13 -12.60 12.26
N VAL A 12 8.84 -12.87 11.01
CA VAL A 12 7.66 -13.65 10.60
C VAL A 12 8.03 -14.67 9.53
N HIS A 13 7.11 -15.58 9.28
CA HIS A 13 7.23 -16.54 8.19
C HIS A 13 5.97 -16.55 7.32
N VAL A 14 6.10 -17.01 6.09
CA VAL A 14 4.98 -17.27 5.21
C VAL A 14 4.19 -18.45 5.77
N ALA A 15 2.93 -18.25 6.11
CA ALA A 15 2.02 -19.32 6.52
C ALA A 15 1.40 -20.01 5.31
N ARG A 16 0.97 -19.22 4.32
CA ARG A 16 0.39 -19.69 3.06
C ARG A 16 0.40 -18.59 2.01
N THR A 17 0.19 -18.98 0.78
CA THR A 17 -0.03 -18.07 -0.36
C THR A 17 -1.33 -18.46 -1.07
N GLU A 18 -2.02 -17.46 -1.64
CA GLU A 18 -3.25 -17.63 -2.39
C GLU A 18 -3.23 -16.71 -3.63
N LEU A 19 -3.40 -17.29 -4.81
CA LEU A 19 -3.54 -16.51 -6.04
C LEU A 19 -4.98 -15.97 -6.11
N LEU A 20 -5.14 -14.67 -5.82
CA LEU A 20 -6.47 -14.01 -5.84
C LEU A 20 -6.95 -13.79 -7.26
N THR A 21 -6.04 -13.32 -8.13
CA THR A 21 -6.25 -13.09 -9.56
C THR A 21 -4.95 -13.36 -10.29
N PRO A 22 -4.91 -13.41 -11.63
CA PRO A 22 -3.67 -13.60 -12.36
C PRO A 22 -2.57 -12.57 -11.97
N GLY A 23 -2.97 -11.33 -11.66
CA GLY A 23 -2.05 -10.23 -11.29
C GLY A 23 -1.94 -9.95 -9.79
N MET A 24 -2.56 -10.72 -8.89
CA MET A 24 -2.54 -10.45 -7.45
C MET A 24 -2.38 -11.73 -6.63
N LEU A 25 -1.34 -11.77 -5.81
CA LEU A 25 -1.07 -12.88 -4.88
C LEU A 25 -1.20 -12.40 -3.44
N ARG A 26 -2.00 -13.08 -2.64
CA ARG A 26 -2.02 -12.90 -1.19
C ARG A 26 -0.94 -13.75 -0.54
N VAL A 27 -0.14 -13.10 0.30
CA VAL A 27 0.82 -13.76 1.19
C VAL A 27 0.34 -13.58 2.62
N THR A 28 0.03 -14.68 3.29
CA THR A 28 -0.27 -14.67 4.73
C THR A 28 1.02 -14.88 5.49
N LEU A 29 1.35 -13.91 6.33
CA LEU A 29 2.51 -13.93 7.21
C LEU A 29 2.07 -14.25 8.63
N ALA A 30 2.79 -15.10 9.32
CA ALA A 30 2.50 -15.52 10.69
C ALA A 30 3.77 -15.48 11.57
N GLY A 31 3.56 -15.42 12.87
CA GLY A 31 4.65 -15.52 13.85
C GLY A 31 4.25 -15.00 15.23
N GLU A 32 4.88 -15.53 16.26
CA GLU A 32 4.64 -15.11 17.66
C GLU A 32 4.91 -13.62 17.89
N ALA A 33 5.88 -13.06 17.15
CA ALA A 33 6.19 -11.63 17.21
C ALA A 33 4.98 -10.74 16.89
N LEU A 34 4.01 -11.21 16.09
CA LEU A 34 2.80 -10.46 15.73
C LEU A 34 1.80 -10.27 16.89
N ASP A 35 2.02 -10.86 18.06
CA ASP A 35 1.26 -10.52 19.28
C ASP A 35 1.34 -9.01 19.60
N GLY A 36 2.47 -8.38 19.31
CA GLY A 36 2.67 -6.95 19.52
C GLY A 36 2.31 -6.08 18.32
N PHE A 37 1.78 -6.66 17.23
CA PHE A 37 1.41 -5.90 16.04
C PHE A 37 0.02 -5.28 16.17
N VAL A 38 -0.10 -3.97 15.86
CA VAL A 38 -1.36 -3.21 16.00
C VAL A 38 -1.74 -2.59 14.66
N ASN A 39 -2.58 -3.28 13.88
CA ASN A 39 -3.08 -2.74 12.62
C ASN A 39 -3.99 -1.52 12.86
N GLY A 40 -3.70 -0.40 12.22
CA GLY A 40 -4.53 0.82 12.23
C GLY A 40 -5.72 0.76 11.28
N GLY A 41 -5.85 -0.28 10.45
CA GLY A 41 -6.92 -0.41 9.44
C GLY A 41 -6.67 0.42 8.18
N CYS A 42 -7.71 0.56 7.34
CA CYS A 42 -7.68 1.34 6.11
C CYS A 42 -6.43 1.04 5.23
N ASP A 43 -5.63 2.05 4.96
CA ASP A 43 -4.42 1.98 4.15
C ASP A 43 -3.14 1.76 4.98
N GLN A 44 -3.22 1.07 6.13
CA GLN A 44 -2.07 0.84 7.00
C GLN A 44 -0.87 0.28 6.24
N ARG A 45 0.19 1.08 6.18
CA ARG A 45 1.44 0.70 5.52
C ARG A 45 2.40 0.02 6.49
N ILE A 46 3.12 -0.96 5.94
CA ILE A 46 4.22 -1.68 6.58
C ILE A 46 5.39 -1.77 5.61
N LYS A 47 6.58 -2.09 6.12
CA LYS A 47 7.75 -2.44 5.30
C LYS A 47 8.00 -3.93 5.40
N LEU A 48 8.15 -4.60 4.25
CA LEU A 48 8.65 -5.96 4.16
C LEU A 48 10.16 -5.92 3.95
N LEU A 49 10.90 -6.68 4.73
CA LEU A 49 12.33 -6.92 4.58
C LEU A 49 12.52 -8.31 3.97
N LEU A 50 12.82 -8.35 2.68
CA LEU A 50 12.87 -9.56 1.87
C LEU A 50 14.32 -10.03 1.69
N PRO A 51 14.56 -11.36 1.58
CA PRO A 51 15.90 -11.89 1.31
C PRO A 51 16.44 -11.41 -0.03
N LEU A 52 17.74 -11.28 -0.12
CA LEU A 52 18.42 -11.07 -1.39
C LEU A 52 18.36 -12.34 -2.26
N PRO A 53 18.50 -12.23 -3.58
CA PRO A 53 18.55 -13.40 -4.45
C PRO A 53 19.64 -14.39 -4.00
N GLY A 54 19.25 -15.65 -3.81
CA GLY A 54 20.12 -16.73 -3.34
C GLY A 54 20.24 -16.85 -1.82
N GLN A 55 19.56 -16.00 -1.04
CA GLN A 55 19.42 -16.17 0.40
C GLN A 55 18.12 -16.90 0.74
N GLU A 56 18.13 -17.77 1.72
CA GLU A 56 16.94 -18.44 2.25
C GLU A 56 16.13 -17.55 3.19
N GLU A 57 16.81 -16.67 3.95
CA GLU A 57 16.20 -15.72 4.86
C GLU A 57 16.95 -14.36 4.83
N PRO A 58 16.27 -13.23 5.12
CA PRO A 58 16.93 -11.95 5.18
C PRO A 58 17.78 -11.82 6.45
N VAL A 59 18.90 -11.12 6.35
CA VAL A 59 19.64 -10.65 7.53
C VAL A 59 18.87 -9.48 8.14
N LEU A 60 18.16 -9.74 9.23
CA LEU A 60 17.42 -8.70 9.93
C LEU A 60 18.36 -7.85 10.78
N PRO A 61 18.15 -6.51 10.84
CA PRO A 61 18.97 -5.65 11.67
C PRO A 61 18.83 -6.04 13.14
N GLU A 62 19.98 -6.20 13.83
CA GLU A 62 20.00 -6.43 15.27
C GLU A 62 19.59 -5.16 16.01
N SER A 63 18.72 -5.30 17.01
CA SER A 63 18.24 -4.37 18.05
C SER A 63 18.46 -2.84 17.88
N GLY A 64 17.74 -2.08 18.57
CA GLY A 64 17.38 -0.68 18.38
C GLY A 64 15.94 -0.62 17.89
N VAL A 65 15.28 -1.75 18.00
CA VAL A 65 13.93 -2.01 17.48
C VAL A 65 12.89 -1.28 18.32
N ASP A 66 13.17 -1.09 19.60
CA ASP A 66 12.25 -0.46 20.56
C ASP A 66 12.35 1.08 20.57
N ASP A 67 13.40 1.65 19.95
CA ASP A 67 13.66 3.10 19.91
C ASP A 67 13.56 3.72 18.51
N GLY A 68 13.02 2.97 17.53
CA GLY A 68 12.93 3.44 16.13
C GLY A 68 14.26 3.40 15.37
N GLY A 69 15.31 2.87 15.98
CA GLY A 69 16.64 2.74 15.37
C GLY A 69 16.74 1.68 14.27
N TRP A 70 15.66 0.90 14.00
CA TRP A 70 15.67 -0.17 13.00
C TRP A 70 16.09 0.31 11.61
N TYR A 71 15.69 1.52 11.20
CA TYR A 71 16.02 2.05 9.88
C TYR A 71 17.52 2.36 9.77
N ALA A 72 18.08 3.03 10.79
CA ALA A 72 19.52 3.28 10.85
C ALA A 72 20.33 1.97 10.96
N ALA A 73 19.81 0.97 11.68
CA ALA A 73 20.42 -0.35 11.75
C ALA A 73 20.38 -1.06 10.39
N TRP A 74 19.24 -1.00 9.67
CA TRP A 74 19.09 -1.52 8.32
C TRP A 74 20.06 -0.82 7.33
N GLN A 75 20.18 0.52 7.38
CA GLN A 75 21.12 1.28 6.53
C GLN A 75 22.59 0.91 6.77
N ARG A 76 22.97 0.57 8.01
CA ARG A 76 24.33 0.15 8.36
C ARG A 76 24.68 -1.25 7.86
N LEU A 77 23.72 -2.08 7.50
CA LEU A 77 24.03 -3.38 6.92
C LEU A 77 24.79 -3.22 5.60
N PRO A 78 25.87 -3.97 5.37
CA PRO A 78 26.55 -4.01 4.08
C PRO A 78 25.56 -4.38 2.95
N ASP A 79 25.71 -3.81 1.77
CA ASP A 79 24.77 -4.00 0.64
C ASP A 79 24.54 -5.48 0.30
N ARG A 80 25.59 -6.33 0.43
CA ARG A 80 25.50 -7.78 0.21
C ARG A 80 24.65 -8.53 1.22
N TRP A 81 24.27 -7.88 2.33
CA TRP A 81 23.46 -8.48 3.40
C TRP A 81 22.19 -7.68 3.67
N ARG A 82 22.12 -6.43 3.17
CA ARG A 82 20.98 -5.55 3.42
C ARG A 82 19.74 -6.07 2.70
N PRO A 83 18.69 -6.49 3.43
CA PRO A 83 17.48 -7.01 2.81
C PRO A 83 16.80 -5.98 1.93
N VAL A 84 16.13 -6.47 0.89
CA VAL A 84 15.29 -5.60 0.05
C VAL A 84 14.11 -5.11 0.88
N MET A 85 13.96 -3.80 1.00
CA MET A 85 12.83 -3.19 1.70
C MET A 85 11.75 -2.76 0.69
N ARG A 86 10.49 -3.11 0.95
CA ARG A 86 9.33 -2.67 0.14
C ARG A 86 8.14 -2.36 1.00
N THR A 87 7.42 -1.31 0.62
CA THR A 87 6.20 -0.87 1.31
C THR A 87 4.99 -1.61 0.78
N TYR A 88 4.14 -2.09 1.69
CA TYR A 88 2.88 -2.76 1.40
C TYR A 88 1.79 -2.33 2.35
N THR A 89 0.54 -2.60 1.98
CA THR A 89 -0.63 -2.42 2.83
C THR A 89 -0.91 -3.70 3.62
N VAL A 90 -1.29 -3.56 4.88
CA VAL A 90 -1.87 -4.66 5.65
C VAL A 90 -3.30 -4.87 5.19
N ARG A 91 -3.56 -5.94 4.44
CA ARG A 91 -4.90 -6.22 3.91
C ARG A 91 -5.85 -6.74 4.99
N ALA A 92 -5.35 -7.53 5.92
CA ALA A 92 -6.10 -8.03 7.07
C ALA A 92 -5.16 -8.42 8.22
N GLN A 93 -5.68 -8.39 9.44
CA GLN A 93 -5.02 -8.94 10.63
C GLN A 93 -5.96 -9.92 11.33
N ARG A 94 -5.45 -11.08 11.70
CA ARG A 94 -6.10 -12.09 12.56
C ARG A 94 -5.26 -12.26 13.83
N ARG A 95 -5.62 -11.51 14.89
CA ARG A 95 -4.83 -11.44 16.12
C ARG A 95 -4.66 -12.79 16.79
N GLU A 96 -5.75 -13.54 16.95
CA GLU A 96 -5.71 -14.86 17.60
C GLU A 96 -4.85 -15.88 16.87
N ALA A 97 -4.83 -15.81 15.53
CA ALA A 97 -3.98 -16.64 14.68
C ALA A 97 -2.55 -16.08 14.55
N ARG A 98 -2.26 -14.87 15.04
CA ARG A 98 -0.99 -14.14 14.84
C ARG A 98 -0.63 -14.04 13.36
N GLU A 99 -1.60 -13.66 12.54
CA GLU A 99 -1.46 -13.57 11.10
C GLU A 99 -1.78 -12.17 10.57
N ILE A 100 -1.08 -11.77 9.52
CA ILE A 100 -1.42 -10.64 8.66
C ILE A 100 -1.42 -11.08 7.20
N ASP A 101 -2.32 -10.50 6.39
CA ASP A 101 -2.34 -10.67 4.95
C ASP A 101 -1.73 -9.46 4.27
N VAL A 102 -0.94 -9.74 3.24
CA VAL A 102 -0.37 -8.75 2.32
C VAL A 102 -0.68 -9.20 0.90
N ASP A 103 -1.34 -8.34 0.12
CA ASP A 103 -1.63 -8.61 -1.28
C ASP A 103 -0.54 -7.97 -2.14
N VAL A 104 0.13 -8.79 -2.94
CA VAL A 104 1.27 -8.41 -3.76
C VAL A 104 0.86 -8.38 -5.23
N ALA A 105 0.96 -7.19 -5.85
CA ALA A 105 0.75 -7.05 -7.27
C ALA A 105 1.86 -7.76 -8.05
N LEU A 106 1.47 -8.67 -8.94
CA LEU A 106 2.37 -9.41 -9.82
C LEU A 106 2.47 -8.68 -11.16
N HIS A 107 3.62 -8.06 -11.42
CA HIS A 107 3.85 -7.37 -12.69
C HIS A 107 4.24 -8.38 -13.78
N LEU A 108 3.22 -9.00 -14.39
CA LEU A 108 3.40 -9.94 -15.48
C LEU A 108 3.52 -9.21 -16.81
N ALA A 109 4.45 -9.67 -17.67
CA ALA A 109 4.52 -9.22 -19.04
C ALA A 109 3.29 -9.68 -19.84
N PRO A 110 2.83 -8.91 -20.85
CA PRO A 110 1.92 -9.44 -21.84
C PRO A 110 2.55 -10.66 -22.51
N GLY A 111 1.85 -11.81 -22.46
CA GLY A 111 2.36 -13.08 -23.02
C GLY A 111 3.21 -13.93 -22.07
N GLY A 112 3.24 -13.62 -20.76
CA GLY A 112 3.84 -14.50 -19.74
C GLY A 112 5.38 -14.45 -19.66
N GLY A 113 6.03 -13.53 -20.37
CA GLY A 113 7.48 -13.31 -20.25
C GLY A 113 7.82 -12.49 -19.00
N ALA A 114 8.98 -12.75 -18.38
CA ALA A 114 9.50 -11.96 -17.27
C ALA A 114 9.90 -10.55 -17.77
N LEU A 115 8.95 -9.62 -17.83
CA LEU A 115 9.31 -8.20 -17.81
C LEU A 115 9.99 -7.95 -16.47
N ARG A 116 10.85 -6.94 -16.43
CA ARG A 116 11.61 -6.53 -15.24
C ARG A 116 10.74 -6.57 -13.97
N GLU A 117 10.51 -7.81 -13.52
CA GLU A 117 9.74 -8.11 -12.33
C GLU A 117 10.51 -7.54 -11.13
N GLY A 118 9.83 -6.72 -10.35
CA GLY A 118 10.41 -6.17 -9.13
C GLY A 118 10.79 -7.28 -8.13
N PRO A 119 11.74 -7.02 -7.23
CA PRO A 119 12.22 -8.04 -6.30
C PRO A 119 11.10 -8.63 -5.42
N ALA A 120 10.12 -7.82 -5.01
CA ALA A 120 9.02 -8.29 -4.18
C ALA A 120 8.03 -9.19 -4.93
N SER A 121 7.66 -8.85 -6.17
CA SER A 121 6.81 -9.70 -7.01
C SER A 121 7.51 -11.05 -7.30
N ARG A 122 8.82 -11.03 -7.60
CA ARG A 122 9.61 -12.24 -7.80
C ARG A 122 9.65 -13.11 -6.56
N TRP A 123 9.91 -12.50 -5.39
CA TRP A 123 9.90 -13.21 -4.11
C TRP A 123 8.53 -13.83 -3.84
N ALA A 124 7.46 -13.05 -3.95
CA ALA A 124 6.10 -13.50 -3.66
C ALA A 124 5.69 -14.70 -4.53
N ARG A 125 6.04 -14.70 -5.82
CA ARG A 125 5.78 -15.85 -6.72
C ARG A 125 6.53 -17.12 -6.34
N GLY A 126 7.67 -17.01 -5.69
CA GLY A 126 8.46 -18.14 -5.20
C GLY A 126 8.18 -18.49 -3.76
N ALA A 127 7.40 -17.70 -3.03
CA ALA A 127 7.18 -17.84 -1.60
C ALA A 127 6.48 -19.14 -1.24
N ARG A 128 6.99 -19.80 -0.21
CA ARG A 128 6.50 -21.10 0.29
C ARG A 128 6.24 -21.02 1.79
N PRO A 129 5.30 -21.81 2.31
CA PRO A 129 5.14 -21.93 3.76
C PRO A 129 6.47 -22.24 4.45
N GLY A 130 6.77 -21.46 5.49
CA GLY A 130 8.04 -21.53 6.24
C GLY A 130 9.10 -20.52 5.83
N ASP A 131 9.01 -19.89 4.66
CA ASP A 131 9.96 -18.83 4.25
C ASP A 131 9.93 -17.67 5.22
N ARG A 132 11.11 -17.23 5.66
CA ARG A 132 11.25 -16.18 6.68
C ARG A 132 11.47 -14.81 6.07
N ILE A 133 10.80 -13.80 6.63
CA ILE A 133 11.01 -12.38 6.30
C ILE A 133 10.89 -11.50 7.55
N GLY A 134 11.25 -10.23 7.40
CA GLY A 134 10.99 -9.19 8.40
C GLY A 134 9.80 -8.32 8.00
N VAL A 135 9.00 -7.93 8.97
CA VAL A 135 7.96 -6.90 8.83
C VAL A 135 8.28 -5.76 9.78
N VAL A 136 8.38 -4.53 9.26
CA VAL A 136 8.40 -3.34 10.10
C VAL A 136 7.01 -2.71 10.06
N GLY A 137 6.38 -2.63 11.20
CA GLY A 137 4.99 -2.20 11.31
C GLY A 137 4.63 -1.62 12.67
N PRO A 138 3.39 -1.15 12.83
CA PRO A 138 2.93 -0.50 14.05
C PRO A 138 2.88 -1.48 15.23
N ALA A 139 3.37 -1.01 16.41
CA ALA A 139 3.37 -1.74 17.67
C ALA A 139 2.50 -1.09 18.74
N VAL A 140 1.93 0.08 18.43
CA VAL A 140 1.03 0.81 19.32
C VAL A 140 -0.13 1.40 18.50
N PRO A 141 -1.28 1.69 19.12
CA PRO A 141 -2.37 2.41 18.43
C PRO A 141 -1.89 3.77 17.92
N ASN A 142 -2.42 4.19 16.78
CA ASN A 142 -2.09 5.47 16.15
C ASN A 142 -0.59 5.69 15.86
N ALA A 143 0.12 4.62 15.59
CA ALA A 143 1.56 4.67 15.29
C ALA A 143 1.89 5.48 14.02
N GLY A 144 0.91 5.74 13.16
CA GLY A 144 1.08 6.31 11.81
C GLY A 144 1.03 5.26 10.73
N GLY A 145 1.29 5.68 9.48
CA GLY A 145 1.22 4.78 8.31
C GLY A 145 -0.21 4.51 7.83
N VAL A 146 -1.20 5.22 8.37
CA VAL A 146 -2.57 5.34 7.87
C VAL A 146 -2.79 6.79 7.47
N GLU A 147 -3.01 7.03 6.19
CA GLU A 147 -3.23 8.37 5.65
C GLU A 147 -4.71 8.65 5.35
N PHE A 148 -5.49 7.59 5.06
CA PHE A 148 -6.92 7.75 4.84
C PHE A 148 -7.61 8.25 6.11
N ARG A 149 -8.24 9.42 6.02
CA ARG A 149 -9.00 10.04 7.11
C ARG A 149 -10.22 10.73 6.53
N LEU A 150 -11.35 10.04 6.52
CA LEU A 150 -12.59 10.64 6.03
C LEU A 150 -12.96 11.86 6.92
N PRO A 151 -12.98 13.09 6.37
CA PRO A 151 -13.30 14.26 7.17
C PRO A 151 -14.77 14.30 7.57
N ASP A 152 -15.07 14.87 8.72
CA ASP A 152 -16.44 15.14 9.12
C ASP A 152 -17.14 16.02 8.08
N GLY A 153 -18.36 15.63 7.71
CA GLY A 153 -19.16 16.36 6.73
C GLY A 153 -18.77 16.12 5.27
N ALA A 154 -17.88 15.18 4.96
CA ALA A 154 -17.69 14.72 3.61
C ALA A 154 -18.97 14.09 3.06
N GLY A 155 -19.53 14.67 1.99
CA GLY A 155 -20.78 14.21 1.37
C GLY A 155 -20.57 13.12 0.34
N HIS A 156 -19.34 12.93 -0.15
CA HIS A 156 -18.96 11.87 -1.08
C HIS A 156 -17.45 11.59 -1.03
N LEU A 157 -17.07 10.41 -1.50
CA LEU A 157 -15.69 9.94 -1.55
C LEU A 157 -15.30 9.55 -2.97
N LEU A 158 -14.09 9.94 -3.38
CA LEU A 158 -13.43 9.45 -4.59
C LEU A 158 -12.21 8.61 -4.18
N LEU A 159 -12.16 7.35 -4.59
CA LEU A 159 -10.99 6.49 -4.48
C LEU A 159 -10.42 6.23 -5.88
N ALA A 160 -9.13 6.48 -6.09
CA ALA A 160 -8.52 6.21 -7.38
C ALA A 160 -7.11 5.65 -7.25
N GLY A 161 -6.79 4.62 -8.06
CA GLY A 161 -5.47 4.02 -8.04
C GLY A 161 -5.26 2.91 -9.07
N ASP A 162 -4.05 2.37 -9.06
CA ASP A 162 -3.71 1.19 -9.83
C ASP A 162 -3.76 -0.10 -8.98
N GLU A 163 -3.31 -1.23 -9.55
CA GLU A 163 -3.31 -2.53 -8.87
C GLU A 163 -2.56 -2.53 -7.53
N THR A 164 -1.58 -1.63 -7.33
CA THR A 164 -0.84 -1.53 -6.06
C THR A 164 -1.65 -0.88 -4.96
N ALA A 165 -2.63 -0.05 -5.31
CA ALA A 165 -3.54 0.62 -4.38
C ALA A 165 -4.76 -0.26 -4.02
N LEU A 166 -5.04 -1.30 -4.80
CA LEU A 166 -6.23 -2.14 -4.64
C LEU A 166 -6.40 -2.72 -3.22
N PRO A 167 -5.35 -3.21 -2.53
CA PRO A 167 -5.48 -3.70 -1.17
C PRO A 167 -5.94 -2.61 -0.18
N ALA A 168 -5.41 -1.39 -0.30
CA ALA A 168 -5.80 -0.25 0.53
C ALA A 168 -7.24 0.19 0.24
N VAL A 169 -7.62 0.28 -1.04
CA VAL A 169 -8.99 0.59 -1.46
C VAL A 169 -9.98 -0.41 -0.88
N GLY A 170 -9.65 -1.71 -0.91
CA GLY A 170 -10.48 -2.75 -0.28
C GLY A 170 -10.68 -2.51 1.21
N CYS A 171 -9.60 -2.26 1.96
CA CYS A 171 -9.70 -1.97 3.39
C CYS A 171 -10.46 -0.68 3.70
N ILE A 172 -10.27 0.36 2.90
CA ILE A 172 -11.02 1.62 3.04
C ILE A 172 -12.51 1.36 2.86
N LEU A 173 -12.90 0.70 1.75
CA LEU A 173 -14.30 0.40 1.44
C LEU A 173 -14.99 -0.41 2.54
N GLU A 174 -14.30 -1.39 3.12
CA GLU A 174 -14.81 -2.21 4.23
C GLU A 174 -15.06 -1.38 5.51
N SER A 175 -14.38 -0.24 5.68
CA SER A 175 -14.49 0.64 6.85
C SER A 175 -15.55 1.74 6.73
N LEU A 176 -16.10 1.95 5.52
CA LEU A 176 -17.00 3.09 5.26
C LEU A 176 -18.38 2.90 5.87
N PRO A 177 -19.03 4.01 6.29
CA PRO A 177 -20.40 3.98 6.77
C PRO A 177 -21.38 3.65 5.62
N ALA A 178 -22.52 3.05 5.98
CA ALA A 178 -23.57 2.73 5.04
C ALA A 178 -24.12 3.99 4.35
N GLY A 179 -24.35 3.87 3.03
CA GLY A 179 -24.99 4.89 2.22
C GLY A 179 -24.11 6.09 1.86
N LEU A 180 -22.83 6.11 2.22
CA LEU A 180 -21.91 7.14 1.72
C LEU A 180 -21.70 6.96 0.21
N PRO A 181 -21.96 7.98 -0.64
CA PRO A 181 -21.66 7.92 -2.04
C PRO A 181 -20.17 7.78 -2.31
N VAL A 182 -19.74 6.75 -3.02
CA VAL A 182 -18.32 6.49 -3.33
C VAL A 182 -18.13 6.22 -4.80
N GLN A 183 -17.23 6.94 -5.43
CA GLN A 183 -16.74 6.63 -6.77
C GLN A 183 -15.35 6.00 -6.65
N VAL A 184 -15.19 4.80 -7.21
CA VAL A 184 -13.93 4.06 -7.19
C VAL A 184 -13.43 3.89 -8.61
N HIS A 185 -12.24 4.38 -8.91
CA HIS A 185 -11.58 4.21 -10.19
C HIS A 185 -10.31 3.39 -10.00
N LEU A 186 -10.33 2.15 -10.48
CA LEU A 186 -9.21 1.21 -10.32
C LEU A 186 -8.71 0.74 -11.67
N ARG A 187 -7.41 0.93 -11.89
CA ARG A 187 -6.72 0.43 -13.06
C ARG A 187 -5.96 -0.85 -12.72
N VAL A 188 -6.28 -1.92 -13.44
CA VAL A 188 -5.64 -3.23 -13.36
C VAL A 188 -5.05 -3.64 -14.71
N ALA A 189 -4.15 -4.62 -14.71
CA ALA A 189 -3.48 -5.04 -15.94
C ALA A 189 -4.45 -5.72 -16.92
N ASP A 190 -5.34 -6.56 -16.41
CA ASP A 190 -6.27 -7.40 -17.18
C ASP A 190 -7.66 -7.39 -16.55
N PRO A 191 -8.77 -7.51 -17.32
CA PRO A 191 -10.11 -7.68 -16.76
C PRO A 191 -10.26 -8.83 -15.75
N ALA A 192 -9.45 -9.88 -15.87
CA ALA A 192 -9.41 -11.00 -14.93
C ALA A 192 -8.84 -10.61 -13.54
N ASP A 193 -8.22 -9.43 -13.42
CA ASP A 193 -7.70 -8.92 -12.15
C ASP A 193 -8.75 -8.16 -11.31
N ARG A 194 -9.99 -8.08 -11.78
CA ARG A 194 -11.09 -7.52 -10.99
C ARG A 194 -11.36 -8.37 -9.77
N GLN A 195 -11.60 -7.69 -8.65
CA GLN A 195 -11.91 -8.34 -7.38
C GLN A 195 -13.26 -7.88 -6.84
N SER A 196 -13.87 -8.68 -5.99
CA SER A 196 -15.00 -8.24 -5.18
C SER A 196 -14.52 -7.28 -4.11
N LEU A 197 -15.19 -6.14 -3.99
CA LEU A 197 -14.89 -5.09 -3.02
C LEU A 197 -16.10 -4.87 -2.12
N PRO A 198 -16.25 -5.65 -1.05
CA PRO A 198 -17.39 -5.54 -0.14
C PRO A 198 -17.38 -4.19 0.58
N THR A 199 -18.55 -3.56 0.69
CA THR A 199 -18.74 -2.31 1.41
C THR A 199 -20.20 -2.12 1.78
N ALA A 200 -20.47 -1.38 2.86
CA ALA A 200 -21.80 -0.89 3.19
C ALA A 200 -22.12 0.45 2.53
N ALA A 201 -21.12 1.14 1.97
CA ALA A 201 -21.28 2.40 1.27
C ALA A 201 -21.99 2.23 -0.08
N ASP A 202 -22.54 3.32 -0.63
CA ASP A 202 -23.12 3.36 -1.98
C ASP A 202 -21.99 3.58 -3.00
N ALA A 203 -21.29 2.49 -3.34
CA ALA A 203 -20.08 2.52 -4.13
C ALA A 203 -20.34 2.14 -5.59
N THR A 204 -19.87 2.98 -6.53
CA THR A 204 -19.75 2.66 -7.96
C THR A 204 -18.29 2.41 -8.30
N VAL A 205 -17.97 1.21 -8.81
CA VAL A 205 -16.60 0.81 -9.15
C VAL A 205 -16.38 0.81 -10.66
N HIS A 206 -15.47 1.65 -11.11
CA HIS A 206 -15.01 1.76 -12.50
C HIS A 206 -13.69 1.01 -12.65
N TRP A 207 -13.76 -0.17 -13.26
CA TRP A 207 -12.58 -0.96 -13.58
C TRP A 207 -11.98 -0.55 -14.91
N LEU A 208 -10.74 -0.09 -14.89
CA LEU A 208 -9.95 0.29 -16.05
C LEU A 208 -8.87 -0.77 -16.31
N HIS A 209 -8.53 -1.00 -17.55
CA HIS A 209 -7.52 -1.98 -17.93
C HIS A 209 -6.73 -1.52 -19.14
N ARG A 210 -5.66 -2.20 -19.45
CA ARG A 210 -4.76 -1.85 -20.55
C ARG A 210 -5.53 -1.77 -21.87
N GLY A 211 -5.31 -0.68 -22.62
CA GLY A 211 -6.03 -0.38 -23.87
C GLY A 211 -7.35 0.39 -23.69
N GLY A 212 -7.83 0.56 -22.46
CA GLY A 212 -8.93 1.45 -22.11
C GLY A 212 -8.45 2.86 -21.72
N PRO A 213 -9.37 3.72 -21.20
CA PRO A 213 -9.03 5.06 -20.76
C PRO A 213 -7.97 5.05 -19.64
N GLU A 214 -7.17 6.09 -19.59
CA GLU A 214 -6.24 6.31 -18.50
C GLU A 214 -7.00 6.72 -17.23
N LEU A 215 -6.38 6.50 -16.06
CA LEU A 215 -7.01 6.76 -14.77
C LEU A 215 -7.47 8.23 -14.63
N VAL A 216 -6.65 9.18 -15.09
CA VAL A 216 -6.98 10.61 -15.08
C VAL A 216 -8.18 10.93 -15.97
N GLU A 217 -8.26 10.33 -17.15
CA GLU A 217 -9.37 10.53 -18.08
C GLU A 217 -10.69 10.00 -17.49
N SER A 218 -10.63 8.82 -16.85
CA SER A 218 -11.79 8.23 -16.20
C SER A 218 -12.32 9.10 -15.06
N VAL A 219 -11.44 9.62 -14.22
CA VAL A 219 -11.80 10.54 -13.12
C VAL A 219 -12.29 11.87 -13.67
N ALA A 220 -11.69 12.39 -14.74
CA ALA A 220 -12.12 13.63 -15.39
C ALA A 220 -13.53 13.54 -15.99
N ALA A 221 -13.89 12.38 -16.51
CA ALA A 221 -15.24 12.13 -17.06
C ALA A 221 -16.30 11.85 -15.98
N ALA A 222 -15.91 11.58 -14.74
CA ALA A 222 -16.83 11.21 -13.67
C ALA A 222 -17.69 12.41 -13.23
N ALA A 223 -19.00 12.17 -13.06
CA ALA A 223 -19.89 13.11 -12.40
C ALA A 223 -19.79 12.92 -10.89
N LEU A 224 -19.10 13.84 -10.21
CA LEU A 224 -19.03 13.83 -8.75
C LEU A 224 -20.26 14.49 -8.14
N PRO A 225 -20.82 13.97 -7.03
CA PRO A 225 -21.93 14.61 -6.32
C PRO A 225 -21.58 16.05 -5.90
N ALA A 226 -22.61 16.88 -5.73
CA ALA A 226 -22.45 18.24 -5.20
C ALA A 226 -22.08 18.19 -3.70
N GLY A 227 -21.41 19.23 -3.22
CA GLY A 227 -21.00 19.35 -1.84
C GLY A 227 -19.52 19.04 -1.59
N ARG A 228 -19.13 18.97 -0.32
CA ARG A 228 -17.74 18.67 0.06
C ARG A 228 -17.41 17.22 -0.25
N GLY A 229 -16.48 16.99 -1.16
CA GLY A 229 -15.92 15.68 -1.45
C GLY A 229 -14.58 15.47 -0.75
N TYR A 230 -14.24 14.22 -0.50
CA TYR A 230 -12.89 13.81 -0.12
C TYR A 230 -12.33 12.85 -1.17
N ALA A 231 -11.06 12.99 -1.52
CA ALA A 231 -10.39 12.10 -2.46
C ALA A 231 -9.17 11.46 -1.82
N TRP A 232 -9.03 10.15 -2.01
CA TRP A 232 -7.84 9.40 -1.68
C TRP A 232 -7.31 8.75 -2.95
N ILE A 233 -6.07 9.06 -3.32
CA ILE A 233 -5.45 8.60 -4.57
C ILE A 233 -4.07 8.02 -4.32
N ALA A 234 -3.81 6.81 -4.83
CA ALA A 234 -2.52 6.15 -4.69
C ALA A 234 -2.14 5.34 -5.94
N GLY A 235 -0.85 5.08 -6.14
CA GLY A 235 -0.32 4.29 -7.26
C GLY A 235 0.92 4.90 -7.89
N GLU A 236 1.03 4.86 -9.23
CA GLU A 236 2.19 5.42 -9.95
C GLU A 236 2.30 6.93 -9.72
N ALA A 237 3.49 7.39 -9.31
CA ALA A 237 3.70 8.75 -8.85
C ALA A 237 3.35 9.85 -9.87
N ALA A 238 3.56 9.62 -11.18
CA ALA A 238 3.21 10.61 -12.20
C ALA A 238 1.69 10.68 -12.40
N GLN A 239 0.98 9.56 -12.36
CA GLN A 239 -0.48 9.51 -12.45
C GLN A 239 -1.12 10.15 -11.21
N VAL A 240 -0.63 9.86 -10.02
CA VAL A 240 -1.09 10.47 -8.78
C VAL A 240 -0.95 11.99 -8.81
N ARG A 241 0.20 12.53 -9.26
CA ARG A 241 0.39 13.98 -9.43
C ARG A 241 -0.57 14.59 -10.46
N ALA A 242 -0.84 13.89 -11.56
CA ALA A 242 -1.77 14.35 -12.58
C ALA A 242 -3.21 14.39 -12.05
N LEU A 243 -3.65 13.32 -11.34
CA LEU A 243 -4.96 13.27 -10.67
C LEU A 243 -5.13 14.40 -9.65
N ARG A 244 -4.14 14.59 -8.77
CA ARG A 244 -4.18 15.67 -7.78
C ARG A 244 -4.30 17.04 -8.44
N ARG A 245 -3.55 17.29 -9.50
CA ARG A 245 -3.63 18.56 -10.26
C ARG A 245 -5.03 18.75 -10.84
N HIS A 246 -5.62 17.72 -11.43
CA HIS A 246 -6.97 17.75 -11.96
C HIS A 246 -8.01 18.04 -10.85
N LEU A 247 -7.97 17.29 -9.75
CA LEU A 247 -8.93 17.43 -8.66
C LEU A 247 -8.88 18.82 -8.01
N VAL A 248 -7.68 19.34 -7.73
CA VAL A 248 -7.49 20.63 -7.08
C VAL A 248 -7.66 21.79 -8.09
N GLY A 249 -7.03 21.70 -9.27
CA GLY A 249 -6.97 22.80 -10.23
C GLY A 249 -8.19 22.94 -11.12
N GLU A 250 -8.80 21.83 -11.53
CA GLU A 250 -9.91 21.86 -12.49
C GLU A 250 -11.27 21.55 -11.84
N ARG A 251 -11.29 20.65 -10.83
CA ARG A 251 -12.52 20.32 -10.09
C ARG A 251 -12.75 21.21 -8.87
N GLY A 252 -11.75 22.01 -8.46
CA GLY A 252 -11.87 22.95 -7.34
C GLY A 252 -11.93 22.30 -5.97
N MET A 253 -11.50 21.03 -5.82
CA MET A 253 -11.42 20.40 -4.50
C MET A 253 -10.38 21.12 -3.62
N ALA A 254 -10.68 21.30 -2.34
CA ALA A 254 -9.72 21.84 -1.41
C ALA A 254 -8.48 20.93 -1.28
N ARG A 255 -7.31 21.52 -1.11
CA ARG A 255 -6.05 20.73 -1.05
C ARG A 255 -6.00 19.76 0.10
N GLU A 256 -6.61 20.12 1.22
CA GLU A 256 -6.75 19.32 2.43
C GLU A 256 -7.75 18.17 2.28
N ASP A 257 -8.62 18.22 1.29
CA ASP A 257 -9.60 17.17 0.99
C ASP A 257 -9.08 16.20 -0.09
N VAL A 258 -7.81 16.32 -0.51
CA VAL A 258 -7.17 15.41 -1.47
C VAL A 258 -5.94 14.78 -0.86
N GLU A 259 -6.09 13.56 -0.34
CA GLU A 259 -4.97 12.72 0.11
C GLU A 259 -4.36 11.96 -1.06
N PHE A 260 -3.04 11.92 -1.14
CA PHE A 260 -2.36 11.34 -2.29
C PHE A 260 -1.01 10.72 -1.94
N MET A 261 -0.72 9.55 -2.53
CA MET A 261 0.52 8.82 -2.29
C MET A 261 1.06 8.17 -3.55
N GLY A 262 2.32 8.47 -3.88
CA GLY A 262 3.05 7.75 -4.92
C GLY A 262 3.60 6.45 -4.36
N TYR A 263 2.96 5.32 -4.64
CA TYR A 263 3.38 4.01 -4.16
C TYR A 263 4.59 3.47 -4.93
N TRP A 264 4.72 3.84 -6.19
CA TRP A 264 5.82 3.42 -7.03
C TRP A 264 6.08 4.44 -8.15
N ARG A 265 7.23 4.30 -8.77
CA ARG A 265 7.64 5.16 -9.90
C ARG A 265 8.20 4.29 -11.02
N ARG A 266 7.73 4.50 -12.22
CA ARG A 266 8.20 3.75 -13.39
C ARG A 266 9.72 3.92 -13.57
N GLY A 267 10.44 2.80 -13.65
CA GLY A 267 11.89 2.77 -13.86
C GLY A 267 12.75 3.07 -12.63
N ARG A 268 12.15 3.23 -11.45
CA ARG A 268 12.88 3.42 -10.18
C ARG A 268 12.52 2.36 -9.16
N SER A 269 13.44 2.09 -8.25
CA SER A 269 13.25 1.22 -7.08
C SER A 269 13.07 2.06 -5.82
N GLU A 270 12.27 1.59 -4.86
CA GLU A 270 12.13 2.22 -3.54
C GLU A 270 13.47 2.28 -2.77
N SER A 271 14.41 1.38 -3.08
CA SER A 271 15.77 1.38 -2.50
C SER A 271 16.73 2.35 -3.18
N ASP A 272 16.26 3.19 -4.10
CA ASP A 272 17.07 4.20 -4.77
C ASP A 272 17.19 5.44 -3.86
N PRO A 273 18.41 5.88 -3.44
CA PRO A 273 18.57 7.01 -2.53
C PRO A 273 17.90 8.32 -2.98
N ALA A 274 17.68 8.48 -4.28
CA ALA A 274 16.94 9.62 -4.84
C ALA A 274 15.41 9.55 -4.64
N ALA A 275 14.86 8.40 -4.25
CA ALA A 275 13.43 8.25 -3.98
C ALA A 275 13.03 8.74 -2.58
N GLU A 276 13.95 8.68 -1.63
CA GLU A 276 13.71 9.04 -0.22
C GLU A 276 13.43 10.54 0.00
N SER A 277 13.95 11.40 -0.89
CA SER A 277 13.82 12.86 -0.74
C SER A 277 12.43 13.41 -1.08
N GLU A 278 11.54 12.62 -1.70
CA GLU A 278 10.24 13.06 -2.19
C GLU A 278 9.03 12.42 -1.47
N GLU A 279 9.24 11.46 -0.55
CA GLU A 279 8.17 10.87 0.28
C GLU A 279 7.65 11.81 1.38
N VAL A 280 8.24 12.99 1.54
CA VAL A 280 7.74 14.01 2.47
C VAL A 280 6.53 14.70 1.84
N GLY A 281 5.37 14.07 1.94
CA GLY A 281 4.09 14.71 1.69
C GLY A 281 3.83 15.83 2.71
N PRO A 282 3.03 16.86 2.38
CA PRO A 282 2.85 18.08 3.19
C PRO A 282 1.96 17.87 4.43
N GLY A 283 2.09 16.75 5.14
CA GLY A 283 1.36 16.43 6.37
C GLY A 283 2.09 16.69 7.69
N GLN A 284 3.35 17.15 7.65
CA GLN A 284 4.10 17.48 8.87
C GLN A 284 4.02 18.98 9.18
N ARG A 285 2.93 19.44 9.81
CA ARG A 285 3.00 20.66 10.60
C ARG A 285 3.67 20.33 11.92
N VAL A 286 4.88 20.83 12.09
CA VAL A 286 5.54 20.97 13.39
C VAL A 286 4.67 21.92 14.20
N GLY A 287 4.02 21.42 15.25
CA GLY A 287 3.39 22.26 16.26
C GLY A 287 4.49 23.00 17.02
N SER A 288 4.45 24.29 16.96
CA SER A 288 5.17 25.22 17.84
C SER A 288 4.55 25.25 19.23
#